data_50d58086cf0a9340cfd546801e18a385
#
_entry.id   50d58086cf0a9340cfd546801e18a385
#
_cell.length_a   1.000
_cell.length_b   1.000
_cell.length_c   1.000
_cell.angle_alpha   90.00
_cell.angle_beta   90.00
_cell.angle_gamma   90.00
#
_symmetry.space_group_name_H-M   'P 1'
#
loop_
_entity.id
_entity.type
_entity.pdbx_description
1 polymer ?
#
loop_
_entity_poly.entity_id
_entity_poly.type
_entity_poly.pdbx_seq_one_letter_code
_entity_poly.pdbx_strand_id
1 'polypeptide(L)'
;HGLLRRQRQMCIRDRYGTPAFIYSSEVIRNNYALYSNDKREDDLICYAVKANSNLNILKMLVDIGSGFDVVSGNELKKCLLAGADKNKIVFSGVAKSEEEITHAIENEILSINIESINEYKRIEKISSSLNKKVKCALRVNPDITIGSHKYIETGAKSSKFGLGKKDVNEVSELALKSENIELTTIACHIGSQ
;
A
#
# COMPACT_ATOMS: atom_id res chain seq x y z
N HIS A 1 4.62 26.93 -24.40
CA HIS A 1 4.80 25.62 -23.70
C HIS A 1 3.88 24.51 -24.24
N GLY A 2 2.61 24.80 -24.64
CA GLY A 2 1.66 23.78 -25.09
C GLY A 2 2.01 23.15 -26.45
N LEU A 3 2.51 23.93 -27.41
CA LEU A 3 2.89 23.46 -28.74
C LEU A 3 4.07 22.50 -28.73
N LEU A 4 5.12 22.80 -27.95
CA LEU A 4 6.31 21.95 -27.82
C LEU A 4 5.98 20.61 -27.11
N ARG A 5 5.01 20.59 -26.17
CA ARG A 5 4.52 19.35 -25.55
C ARG A 5 3.81 18.46 -26.57
N ARG A 6 2.94 19.03 -27.41
CA ARG A 6 2.21 18.29 -28.46
C ARG A 6 3.17 17.73 -29.50
N GLN A 7 4.17 18.48 -29.95
CA GLN A 7 5.19 18.01 -30.88
C GLN A 7 6.01 16.84 -30.30
N ARG A 8 6.44 16.89 -29.03
CA ARG A 8 7.13 15.76 -28.40
C ARG A 8 6.25 14.50 -28.33
N GLN A 9 4.97 14.65 -28.00
CA GLN A 9 4.04 13.52 -27.97
C GLN A 9 3.86 12.90 -29.36
N MET A 10 3.80 13.71 -30.42
CA MET A 10 3.75 13.23 -31.81
C MET A 10 5.03 12.47 -32.19
N CYS A 11 6.20 12.99 -31.86
CA CYS A 11 7.46 12.31 -32.13
C CYS A 11 7.58 10.97 -31.39
N ILE A 12 7.09 10.89 -30.14
CA ILE A 12 7.04 9.63 -29.39
C ILE A 12 6.11 8.63 -30.05
N ARG A 13 4.90 9.05 -30.42
CA ARG A 13 3.94 8.23 -31.16
C ARG A 13 4.53 7.70 -32.48
N ASP A 14 5.16 8.55 -33.26
CA ASP A 14 5.72 8.19 -34.55
C ASP A 14 6.90 7.20 -34.41
N ARG A 15 7.63 7.28 -33.28
CA ARG A 15 8.75 6.38 -33.00
C ARG A 15 8.32 5.03 -32.41
N TYR A 16 7.30 5.01 -31.56
CA TYR A 16 6.91 3.82 -30.80
C TYR A 16 5.56 3.23 -31.22
N GLY A 17 4.83 3.90 -32.11
CA GLY A 17 3.53 3.46 -32.58
C GLY A 17 2.37 3.77 -31.62
N THR A 18 1.18 3.31 -31.98
CA THR A 18 -0.05 3.39 -31.18
C THR A 18 -0.74 2.03 -31.17
N PRO A 19 -1.49 1.70 -30.08
CA PRO A 19 -1.74 2.51 -28.85
C PRO A 19 -0.50 2.59 -27.95
N ALA A 20 -0.31 3.74 -27.26
CA ALA A 20 0.80 3.94 -26.33
C ALA A 20 0.37 4.78 -25.12
N PHE A 21 0.81 4.39 -23.92
CA PHE A 21 0.69 5.20 -22.72
C PHE A 21 1.99 5.97 -22.48
N ILE A 22 1.88 7.28 -22.30
CA ILE A 22 3.02 8.18 -22.08
C ILE A 22 2.91 8.75 -20.68
N TYR A 23 3.95 8.53 -19.88
CA TYR A 23 4.07 9.07 -18.52
C TYR A 23 5.17 10.13 -18.46
N SER A 24 4.86 11.27 -17.82
CA SER A 24 5.84 12.34 -17.59
C SER A 24 6.46 12.17 -16.20
N SER A 25 7.76 11.93 -16.13
CA SER A 25 8.49 11.84 -14.87
C SER A 25 8.44 13.17 -14.08
N GLU A 26 8.47 14.29 -14.77
CA GLU A 26 8.34 15.61 -14.16
C GLU A 26 6.98 15.80 -13.47
N VAL A 27 5.89 15.43 -14.15
CA VAL A 27 4.54 15.52 -13.56
C VAL A 27 4.39 14.64 -12.33
N ILE A 28 4.91 13.40 -12.40
CA ILE A 28 4.86 12.47 -11.26
C ILE A 28 5.65 13.04 -10.07
N ARG A 29 6.88 13.55 -10.30
CA ARG A 29 7.69 14.17 -9.24
C ARG A 29 7.00 15.40 -8.63
N ASN A 30 6.44 16.26 -9.47
CA ASN A 30 5.74 17.46 -9.00
C ASN A 30 4.50 17.09 -8.17
N ASN A 31 3.72 16.09 -8.60
CA ASN A 31 2.56 15.64 -7.83
C ASN A 31 2.98 15.03 -6.48
N TYR A 32 4.06 14.26 -6.43
CA TYR A 32 4.60 13.75 -5.16
C TYR A 32 5.07 14.90 -4.25
N ALA A 33 5.71 15.91 -4.82
CA ALA A 33 6.20 17.08 -4.08
C ALA A 33 5.06 17.87 -3.39
N LEU A 34 3.85 17.89 -3.97
CA LEU A 34 2.69 18.54 -3.33
C LEU A 34 2.36 17.94 -1.96
N TYR A 35 2.60 16.65 -1.77
CA TYR A 35 2.39 15.97 -0.49
C TYR A 35 3.62 16.04 0.42
N SER A 36 4.83 16.07 -0.18
CA SER A 36 6.08 15.98 0.60
C SER A 36 6.56 17.31 1.13
N ASN A 37 6.14 18.44 0.55
CA ASN A 37 6.60 19.77 0.97
C ASN A 37 6.13 20.15 2.37
N ASP A 38 4.93 19.73 2.74
CA ASP A 38 4.29 20.08 4.03
C ASP A 38 4.29 18.92 5.03
N LYS A 39 4.97 17.80 4.71
CA LYS A 39 5.06 16.67 5.63
C LYS A 39 5.96 16.98 6.82
N ARG A 40 5.64 16.43 7.99
CA ARG A 40 6.52 16.41 9.14
C ARG A 40 7.68 15.45 8.91
N GLU A 41 8.74 15.55 9.70
CA GLU A 41 9.93 14.70 9.58
C GLU A 41 9.59 13.21 9.63
N ASP A 42 8.69 12.82 10.53
CA ASP A 42 8.27 11.42 10.75
C ASP A 42 7.16 10.93 9.80
N ASP A 43 6.61 11.81 8.95
CA ASP A 43 5.55 11.42 8.03
C ASP A 43 6.13 10.63 6.84
N LEU A 44 5.54 9.48 6.53
CA LEU A 44 5.87 8.66 5.36
C LEU A 44 4.74 8.74 4.33
N ILE A 45 5.07 9.22 3.12
CA ILE A 45 4.15 9.21 1.99
C ILE A 45 4.36 7.92 1.20
N CYS A 46 3.33 7.07 1.16
CA CYS A 46 3.36 5.81 0.44
C CYS A 46 2.59 5.90 -0.87
N TYR A 47 3.25 5.56 -1.97
CA TYR A 47 2.59 5.42 -3.27
C TYR A 47 1.79 4.13 -3.33
N ALA A 48 0.50 4.22 -3.71
CA ALA A 48 -0.35 3.05 -3.93
C ALA A 48 0.00 2.36 -5.25
N VAL A 49 0.70 1.24 -5.18
CA VAL A 49 1.28 0.54 -6.35
C VAL A 49 0.24 0.05 -7.34
N LYS A 50 -0.97 -0.26 -6.85
CA LYS A 50 -2.13 -0.64 -7.70
C LYS A 50 -2.47 0.40 -8.77
N ALA A 51 -2.09 1.67 -8.61
CA ALA A 51 -2.32 2.72 -9.60
C ALA A 51 -1.46 2.50 -10.85
N ASN A 52 -0.18 2.18 -10.70
CA ASN A 52 0.71 1.79 -11.78
C ASN A 52 1.97 1.10 -11.22
N SER A 53 2.12 -0.18 -11.50
CA SER A 53 3.25 -1.00 -11.03
C SER A 53 4.41 -1.09 -12.02
N ASN A 54 4.54 -0.15 -12.95
CA ASN A 54 5.69 -0.09 -13.87
C ASN A 54 6.99 0.13 -13.10
N LEU A 55 8.00 -0.72 -13.33
CA LEU A 55 9.27 -0.70 -12.59
C LEU A 55 10.01 0.64 -12.71
N ASN A 56 9.96 1.32 -13.86
CA ASN A 56 10.61 2.61 -14.02
C ASN A 56 9.93 3.71 -13.20
N ILE A 57 8.60 3.63 -13.03
CA ILE A 57 7.84 4.54 -12.17
C ILE A 57 8.18 4.26 -10.71
N LEU A 58 8.18 2.98 -10.30
CA LEU A 58 8.55 2.59 -8.94
C LEU A 58 9.96 3.02 -8.59
N LYS A 59 10.94 2.77 -9.49
CA LYS A 59 12.31 3.21 -9.29
C LYS A 59 12.43 4.73 -9.12
N MET A 60 11.75 5.50 -9.95
CA MET A 60 11.73 6.95 -9.83
C MET A 60 11.15 7.42 -8.49
N LEU A 61 10.10 6.74 -7.99
CA LEU A 61 9.50 7.02 -6.69
C LEU A 61 10.44 6.63 -5.54
N VAL A 62 11.20 5.53 -5.67
CA VAL A 62 12.28 5.17 -4.74
C VAL A 62 13.32 6.29 -4.68
N ASP A 63 13.78 6.78 -5.84
CA ASP A 63 14.81 7.83 -5.93
C ASP A 63 14.40 9.14 -5.25
N ILE A 64 13.09 9.41 -5.10
CA ILE A 64 12.57 10.60 -4.39
C ILE A 64 12.11 10.29 -2.97
N GLY A 65 12.38 9.10 -2.45
CA GLY A 65 12.17 8.73 -1.05
C GLY A 65 10.76 8.29 -0.67
N SER A 66 9.91 7.95 -1.66
CA SER A 66 8.56 7.41 -1.42
C SER A 66 8.60 6.08 -0.66
N GLY A 67 7.62 5.88 0.22
CA GLY A 67 7.19 4.55 0.62
C GLY A 67 6.21 3.95 -0.38
N PHE A 68 5.75 2.73 -0.11
CA PHE A 68 4.84 2.00 -1.01
C PHE A 68 3.74 1.30 -0.22
N ASP A 69 2.50 1.44 -0.71
CA ASP A 69 1.35 0.64 -0.27
C ASP A 69 1.07 -0.41 -1.33
N VAL A 70 1.30 -1.68 -0.99
CA VAL A 70 1.13 -2.83 -1.87
C VAL A 70 -0.11 -3.63 -1.48
N VAL A 71 -0.78 -4.23 -2.45
CA VAL A 71 -1.99 -5.03 -2.23
C VAL A 71 -1.86 -6.46 -2.77
N SER A 72 -0.66 -6.84 -3.21
CA SER A 72 -0.33 -8.21 -3.64
C SER A 72 1.16 -8.50 -3.49
N GLY A 73 1.50 -9.79 -3.41
CA GLY A 73 2.90 -10.24 -3.37
C GLY A 73 3.68 -9.88 -4.63
N ASN A 74 3.04 -9.78 -5.78
CA ASN A 74 3.68 -9.34 -7.02
C ASN A 74 4.03 -7.85 -6.99
N GLU A 75 3.18 -7.02 -6.39
CA GLU A 75 3.51 -5.62 -6.18
C GLU A 75 4.68 -5.45 -5.20
N LEU A 76 4.69 -6.24 -4.11
CA LEU A 76 5.82 -6.27 -3.17
C LEU A 76 7.12 -6.65 -3.88
N LYS A 77 7.12 -7.73 -4.67
CA LYS A 77 8.29 -8.15 -5.46
C LYS A 77 8.79 -7.04 -6.38
N LYS A 78 7.88 -6.36 -7.07
CA LYS A 78 8.24 -5.23 -7.96
C LYS A 78 8.85 -4.05 -7.20
N CYS A 79 8.32 -3.71 -6.03
CA CYS A 79 8.89 -2.65 -5.18
C CYS A 79 10.31 -3.00 -4.75
N LEU A 80 10.54 -4.23 -4.28
CA LEU A 80 11.87 -4.71 -3.89
C LEU A 80 12.84 -4.71 -5.08
N LEU A 81 12.41 -5.17 -6.26
CA LEU A 81 13.19 -5.13 -7.50
C LEU A 81 13.53 -3.69 -7.94
N ALA A 82 12.65 -2.74 -7.68
CA ALA A 82 12.91 -1.32 -7.94
C ALA A 82 13.87 -0.68 -6.93
N GLY A 83 14.27 -1.39 -5.87
CA GLY A 83 15.17 -0.92 -4.82
C GLY A 83 14.46 -0.19 -3.67
N ALA A 84 13.16 -0.45 -3.46
CA ALA A 84 12.43 0.14 -2.35
C ALA A 84 12.99 -0.32 -0.99
N ASP A 85 13.10 0.62 -0.06
CA ASP A 85 13.41 0.32 1.33
C ASP A 85 12.27 -0.47 1.96
N LYS A 86 12.56 -1.68 2.43
CA LYS A 86 11.59 -2.56 3.09
C LYS A 86 10.89 -1.88 4.27
N ASN A 87 11.60 -1.00 4.99
CA ASN A 87 11.06 -0.24 6.12
C ASN A 87 10.09 0.88 5.70
N LYS A 88 9.82 1.01 4.40
CA LYS A 88 8.86 1.96 3.83
C LYS A 88 7.76 1.27 3.02
N ILE A 89 7.58 -0.05 3.20
CA ILE A 89 6.55 -0.81 2.50
C ILE A 89 5.47 -1.26 3.47
N VAL A 90 4.23 -0.94 3.15
CA VAL A 90 3.02 -1.38 3.87
C VAL A 90 2.23 -2.34 2.99
N PHE A 91 1.77 -3.46 3.54
CA PHE A 91 0.97 -4.43 2.81
C PHE A 91 -0.50 -4.37 3.24
N SER A 92 -1.34 -3.83 2.39
CA SER A 92 -2.79 -3.70 2.56
C SER A 92 -3.55 -4.77 1.76
N GLY A 93 -4.89 -4.81 1.92
CA GLY A 93 -5.79 -5.65 1.13
C GLY A 93 -6.32 -6.87 1.86
N VAL A 94 -7.53 -7.31 1.47
CA VAL A 94 -8.35 -8.31 2.19
C VAL A 94 -8.07 -9.78 1.80
N ALA A 95 -7.28 -10.02 0.77
CA ALA A 95 -7.13 -11.36 0.17
C ALA A 95 -5.67 -11.83 0.11
N LYS A 96 -4.86 -11.46 1.10
CA LYS A 96 -3.46 -11.92 1.18
C LYS A 96 -3.40 -13.45 1.32
N SER A 97 -2.69 -14.12 0.42
CA SER A 97 -2.43 -15.55 0.52
C SER A 97 -1.37 -15.87 1.56
N GLU A 98 -1.25 -17.14 1.98
CA GLU A 98 -0.20 -17.56 2.90
C GLU A 98 1.20 -17.33 2.32
N GLU A 99 1.40 -17.56 1.01
CA GLU A 99 2.66 -17.28 0.32
C GLU A 99 3.02 -15.79 0.32
N GLU A 100 2.04 -14.92 0.09
CA GLU A 100 2.24 -13.46 0.10
C GLU A 100 2.57 -12.94 1.50
N ILE A 101 1.88 -13.46 2.53
CA ILE A 101 2.18 -13.14 3.94
C ILE A 101 3.58 -13.64 4.31
N THR A 102 3.92 -14.87 3.96
CA THR A 102 5.26 -15.44 4.18
C THR A 102 6.33 -14.56 3.55
N HIS A 103 6.15 -14.20 2.28
CA HIS A 103 7.09 -13.34 1.57
C HIS A 103 7.26 -11.96 2.22
N ALA A 104 6.16 -11.38 2.70
CA ALA A 104 6.20 -10.09 3.42
C ALA A 104 6.97 -10.19 4.74
N ILE A 105 6.74 -11.27 5.50
CA ILE A 105 7.43 -11.53 6.78
C ILE A 105 8.91 -11.79 6.57
N GLU A 106 9.27 -12.59 5.57
CA GLU A 106 10.67 -12.90 5.25
C GLU A 106 11.46 -11.66 4.87
N ASN A 107 10.84 -10.73 4.15
CA ASN A 107 11.45 -9.45 3.77
C ASN A 107 11.38 -8.38 4.86
N GLU A 108 10.71 -8.65 5.98
CA GLU A 108 10.64 -7.74 7.15
C GLU A 108 10.18 -6.33 6.76
N ILE A 109 9.09 -6.25 6.00
CA ILE A 109 8.53 -4.97 5.57
C ILE A 109 8.02 -4.16 6.77
N LEU A 110 7.75 -2.86 6.56
CA LEU A 110 7.34 -1.94 7.62
C LEU A 110 6.12 -2.44 8.38
N SER A 111 5.07 -2.89 7.68
CA SER A 111 3.83 -3.33 8.33
C SER A 111 2.94 -4.15 7.42
N ILE A 112 2.19 -5.08 8.00
CA ILE A 112 1.07 -5.78 7.35
C ILE A 112 -0.23 -5.28 7.97
N ASN A 113 -1.14 -4.76 7.15
CA ASN A 113 -2.46 -4.33 7.61
C ASN A 113 -3.38 -5.52 7.80
N ILE A 114 -3.88 -5.71 9.01
CA ILE A 114 -4.85 -6.76 9.38
C ILE A 114 -6.25 -6.26 9.05
N GLU A 115 -6.96 -7.00 8.22
CA GLU A 115 -8.29 -6.65 7.72
C GLU A 115 -9.40 -7.56 8.30
N SER A 116 -9.03 -8.66 8.97
CA SER A 116 -9.97 -9.58 9.63
C SER A 116 -9.30 -10.43 10.71
N ILE A 117 -10.10 -10.99 11.63
CA ILE A 117 -9.63 -11.93 12.67
C ILE A 117 -8.97 -13.17 12.06
N ASN A 118 -9.54 -13.69 10.96
CA ASN A 118 -9.00 -14.86 10.29
C ASN A 118 -7.63 -14.57 9.64
N GLU A 119 -7.43 -13.35 9.15
CA GLU A 119 -6.14 -12.92 8.63
C GLU A 119 -5.12 -12.77 9.75
N TYR A 120 -5.49 -12.18 10.89
CA TYR A 120 -4.65 -12.15 12.09
C TYR A 120 -4.14 -13.55 12.44
N LYS A 121 -5.04 -14.53 12.56
CA LYS A 121 -4.69 -15.91 12.91
C LYS A 121 -3.72 -16.55 11.90
N ARG A 122 -3.87 -16.24 10.61
CA ARG A 122 -2.93 -16.71 9.57
C ARG A 122 -1.55 -16.05 9.72
N ILE A 123 -1.51 -14.74 9.92
CA ILE A 123 -0.25 -14.00 10.10
C ILE A 123 0.47 -14.54 11.34
N GLU A 124 -0.23 -14.73 12.46
CA GLU A 124 0.35 -15.27 13.69
C GLU A 124 0.91 -16.69 13.49
N LYS A 125 0.14 -17.58 12.86
CA LYS A 125 0.58 -18.95 12.55
C LYS A 125 1.86 -18.95 11.71
N ILE A 126 1.91 -18.14 10.65
CA ILE A 126 3.06 -18.05 9.75
C ILE A 126 4.27 -17.43 10.47
N SER A 127 4.08 -16.33 11.20
CA SER A 127 5.16 -15.67 11.95
C SER A 127 5.75 -16.58 13.01
N SER A 128 4.91 -17.33 13.72
CA SER A 128 5.35 -18.35 14.68
C SER A 128 6.16 -19.48 14.00
N SER A 129 5.70 -20.00 12.85
CA SER A 129 6.43 -21.03 12.12
C SER A 129 7.79 -20.56 11.58
N LEU A 130 7.92 -19.29 11.28
CA LEU A 130 9.17 -18.66 10.82
C LEU A 130 10.04 -18.16 11.99
N ASN A 131 9.54 -18.24 13.22
CA ASN A 131 10.17 -17.65 14.41
C ASN A 131 10.56 -16.17 14.21
N LYS A 132 9.65 -15.40 13.61
CA LYS A 132 9.84 -13.99 13.30
C LYS A 132 8.78 -13.12 13.96
N LYS A 133 9.20 -11.94 14.44
CA LYS A 133 8.30 -10.89 14.93
C LYS A 133 7.82 -10.04 13.76
N VAL A 134 6.52 -9.76 13.71
CA VAL A 134 5.88 -9.04 12.59
C VAL A 134 5.19 -7.79 13.11
N LYS A 135 5.52 -6.65 12.54
CA LYS A 135 4.81 -5.40 12.77
C LYS A 135 3.52 -5.37 11.98
N CYS A 136 2.42 -5.13 12.67
CA CYS A 136 1.10 -5.10 12.07
C CYS A 136 0.37 -3.80 12.40
N ALA A 137 -0.52 -3.42 11.49
CA ALA A 137 -1.51 -2.37 11.71
C ALA A 137 -2.91 -2.96 11.75
N LEU A 138 -3.76 -2.47 12.64
CA LEU A 138 -5.18 -2.77 12.62
C LEU A 138 -5.88 -1.82 11.64
N ARG A 139 -6.42 -2.34 10.56
CA ARG A 139 -7.27 -1.54 9.69
C ARG A 139 -8.68 -1.49 10.24
N VAL A 140 -9.04 -0.35 10.78
CA VAL A 140 -10.36 -0.09 11.34
C VAL A 140 -11.31 0.37 10.23
N ASN A 141 -12.50 -0.23 10.18
CA ASN A 141 -13.59 0.33 9.37
C ASN A 141 -14.21 1.51 10.14
N PRO A 142 -14.10 2.75 9.65
CA PRO A 142 -14.60 3.92 10.39
C PRO A 142 -16.12 4.06 10.37
N ASP A 143 -16.84 3.22 9.60
CA ASP A 143 -18.30 3.28 9.40
C ASP A 143 -18.77 4.67 8.93
N ILE A 144 -17.99 5.27 8.02
CA ILE A 144 -18.26 6.60 7.45
C ILE A 144 -18.72 6.45 6.01
N THR A 145 -19.85 7.07 5.67
CA THR A 145 -20.35 7.20 4.30
C THR A 145 -20.00 8.58 3.78
N ILE A 146 -19.17 8.65 2.73
CA ILE A 146 -18.69 9.91 2.15
C ILE A 146 -19.48 10.37 0.92
N GLY A 147 -20.62 9.72 0.62
CA GLY A 147 -21.48 10.06 -0.52
C GLY A 147 -20.87 9.75 -1.89
N SER A 148 -19.84 8.92 -1.94
CA SER A 148 -19.27 8.39 -3.17
C SER A 148 -20.13 7.31 -3.80
N HIS A 149 -19.80 6.87 -5.01
CA HIS A 149 -20.55 5.80 -5.67
C HIS A 149 -20.48 4.51 -4.86
N LYS A 150 -21.61 3.80 -4.68
CA LYS A 150 -21.79 2.61 -3.83
C LYS A 150 -20.71 1.53 -4.01
N TYR A 151 -20.16 1.38 -5.23
CA TYR A 151 -19.13 0.38 -5.53
C TYR A 151 -17.70 0.79 -5.16
N ILE A 152 -17.47 2.05 -4.79
CA ILE A 152 -16.14 2.56 -4.40
C ILE A 152 -16.10 2.99 -2.93
N GLU A 153 -17.22 2.91 -2.19
CA GLU A 153 -17.26 3.12 -0.75
C GLU A 153 -16.55 1.97 -0.03
N THR A 154 -15.48 2.29 0.68
CA THR A 154 -14.65 1.33 1.44
C THR A 154 -14.80 1.50 2.95
N GLY A 155 -15.39 2.60 3.40
CA GLY A 155 -15.55 2.94 4.81
C GLY A 155 -16.94 2.67 5.39
N ALA A 156 -17.93 2.25 4.58
CA ALA A 156 -19.28 1.98 5.05
C ALA A 156 -19.36 0.66 5.83
N LYS A 157 -20.30 0.54 6.75
CA LYS A 157 -20.53 -0.64 7.60
C LYS A 157 -20.73 -1.94 6.81
N SER A 158 -21.30 -1.86 5.61
CA SER A 158 -21.48 -3.00 4.70
C SER A 158 -20.25 -3.34 3.88
N SER A 159 -19.17 -2.58 4.02
CA SER A 159 -17.92 -2.80 3.30
C SER A 159 -17.20 -4.05 3.82
N LYS A 160 -16.56 -4.78 2.90
CA LYS A 160 -15.70 -5.94 3.21
C LYS A 160 -14.34 -5.56 3.82
N PHE A 161 -14.05 -4.28 3.95
CA PHE A 161 -12.73 -3.78 4.33
C PHE A 161 -12.69 -3.38 5.80
N GLY A 162 -11.61 -3.82 6.46
CA GLY A 162 -11.30 -3.43 7.82
C GLY A 162 -12.13 -4.11 8.90
N LEU A 163 -11.65 -3.99 10.12
CA LEU A 163 -12.22 -4.56 11.33
C LEU A 163 -13.31 -3.64 11.90
N GLY A 164 -14.44 -4.20 12.29
CA GLY A 164 -15.42 -3.50 13.10
C GLY A 164 -14.94 -3.35 14.55
N LYS A 165 -15.58 -2.48 15.33
CA LYS A 165 -15.18 -2.17 16.72
C LYS A 165 -14.99 -3.43 17.59
N LYS A 166 -15.89 -4.43 17.46
CA LYS A 166 -15.79 -5.69 18.21
C LYS A 166 -14.55 -6.48 17.84
N ASP A 167 -14.28 -6.59 16.53
CA ASP A 167 -13.17 -7.36 16.01
C ASP A 167 -11.81 -6.68 16.32
N VAL A 168 -11.77 -5.33 16.33
CA VAL A 168 -10.60 -4.56 16.77
C VAL A 168 -10.23 -4.93 18.20
N ASN A 169 -11.20 -4.95 19.12
CA ASN A 169 -10.94 -5.32 20.52
C ASN A 169 -10.42 -6.76 20.63
N GLU A 170 -11.07 -7.71 19.94
CA GLU A 170 -10.66 -9.12 19.94
C GLU A 170 -9.23 -9.31 19.41
N VAL A 171 -8.90 -8.71 18.25
CA VAL A 171 -7.57 -8.81 17.65
C VAL A 171 -6.53 -8.13 18.55
N SER A 172 -6.87 -7.00 19.17
CA SER A 172 -5.96 -6.32 20.09
C SER A 172 -5.63 -7.20 21.31
N GLU A 173 -6.63 -7.84 21.91
CA GLU A 173 -6.43 -8.75 23.05
C GLU A 173 -5.60 -9.98 22.67
N LEU A 174 -5.81 -10.52 21.47
CA LEU A 174 -5.03 -11.65 20.96
C LEU A 174 -3.57 -11.23 20.72
N ALA A 175 -3.36 -10.08 20.11
CA ALA A 175 -2.02 -9.58 19.79
C ALA A 175 -1.21 -9.24 21.05
N LEU A 176 -1.84 -8.74 22.11
CA LEU A 176 -1.17 -8.50 23.39
C LEU A 176 -0.64 -9.78 24.06
N LYS A 177 -1.18 -10.95 23.69
CA LYS A 177 -0.75 -12.26 24.17
C LYS A 177 0.23 -12.96 23.23
N SER A 178 0.40 -12.43 22.03
CA SER A 178 1.27 -13.01 21.01
C SER A 178 2.72 -12.56 21.20
N GLU A 179 3.65 -13.50 21.09
CA GLU A 179 5.08 -13.21 21.06
C GLU A 179 5.58 -12.77 19.69
N ASN A 180 4.79 -13.06 18.64
CA ASN A 180 5.19 -12.88 17.24
C ASN A 180 4.52 -11.68 16.55
N ILE A 181 3.43 -11.15 17.09
CA ILE A 181 2.71 -10.00 16.51
C ILE A 181 2.93 -8.75 17.35
N GLU A 182 3.42 -7.70 16.69
CA GLU A 182 3.56 -6.37 17.27
C GLU A 182 2.59 -5.40 16.61
N LEU A 183 1.57 -4.97 17.33
CA LEU A 183 0.67 -3.93 16.84
C LEU A 183 1.30 -2.57 17.02
N THR A 184 1.70 -1.94 15.92
CA THR A 184 2.39 -0.63 15.94
C THR A 184 1.50 0.51 15.46
N THR A 185 0.41 0.22 14.75
CA THR A 185 -0.32 1.23 13.98
C THR A 185 -1.81 0.91 13.92
N ILE A 186 -2.62 1.96 13.85
CA ILE A 186 -4.02 1.89 13.45
C ILE A 186 -4.13 2.51 12.06
N ALA A 187 -4.76 1.79 11.14
CA ALA A 187 -4.99 2.24 9.78
C ALA A 187 -6.50 2.42 9.52
N CYS A 188 -6.86 3.36 8.68
CA CYS A 188 -8.21 3.48 8.14
C CYS A 188 -8.17 3.94 6.69
N HIS A 189 -9.24 3.67 5.94
CA HIS A 189 -9.40 4.15 4.58
C HIS A 189 -10.83 4.68 4.41
N ILE A 190 -10.95 5.97 4.23
CA ILE A 190 -12.24 6.66 4.20
C ILE A 190 -12.88 6.71 2.82
N GLY A 191 -12.15 6.36 1.78
CA GLY A 191 -12.64 6.34 0.39
C GLY A 191 -11.55 6.60 -0.63
N SER A 192 -11.87 6.31 -1.91
CA SER A 192 -10.90 6.39 -3.02
C SER A 192 -10.94 7.70 -3.79
N GLN A 193 -11.77 8.66 -3.43
CA GLN A 193 -11.90 9.96 -4.10
C GLN A 193 -12.24 11.07 -3.12
#